data_2d141c74dcf81a4fe09ada648b51b999
#
_entry.id   2d141c74dcf81a4fe09ada648b51b999
#
_cell.length_a   1.000
_cell.length_b   1.000
_cell.length_c   1.000
_cell.angle_alpha   90.00
_cell.angle_beta   90.00
_cell.angle_gamma   90.00
#
_symmetry.space_group_name_H-M   'P 1'
#
loop_
_entity.id
_entity.type
_entity.pdbx_description
1 polymer ?
#
loop_
_entity_poly.entity_id
_entity_poly.type
_entity_poly.pdbx_seq_one_letter_code
_entity_poly.pdbx_strand_id
1 'polypeptide(L)'
;MKVVIIMGSTADEPHAKKITDHLDAMSIPWEQHAASAHKQPLEVLKILEDNANEESLVYVTIAGRANALSGFVGANSGFPTIACPPFTDKTDMLVNIHSTLQMPSKTPVLTVLDPGNCATCIQRIFKV
;
A
#
# COMPACT_ATOMS: atom_id res chain seq x y z
N MET A 1 1.18 17.03 0.67
CA MET A 1 1.35 15.61 1.03
C MET A 1 0.06 14.86 0.87
N LYS A 2 0.15 13.59 0.50
CA LYS A 2 -1.03 12.77 0.22
C LYS A 2 -0.67 11.29 0.35
N VAL A 3 -1.58 10.50 0.90
CA VAL A 3 -1.47 9.03 0.92
C VAL A 3 -2.47 8.46 -0.07
N VAL A 4 -2.02 7.57 -0.93
CA VAL A 4 -2.89 6.81 -1.84
C VAL A 4 -2.85 5.35 -1.43
N ILE A 5 -3.99 4.85 -0.98
CA ILE A 5 -4.16 3.46 -0.56
C ILE A 5 -4.78 2.69 -1.72
N ILE A 6 -4.14 1.62 -2.14
CA ILE A 6 -4.66 0.70 -3.15
C ILE A 6 -4.83 -0.67 -2.50
N MET A 7 -6.06 -1.16 -2.48
CA MET A 7 -6.38 -2.50 -1.99
C MET A 7 -6.76 -3.41 -3.16
N GLY A 8 -6.29 -4.64 -3.12
CA GLY A 8 -6.55 -5.60 -4.19
C GLY A 8 -8.01 -6.05 -4.29
N SER A 9 -8.79 -5.83 -3.24
CA SER A 9 -10.20 -6.20 -3.15
C SER A 9 -10.92 -5.30 -2.17
N THR A 10 -12.21 -5.06 -2.39
CA THR A 10 -13.07 -4.36 -1.42
C THR A 10 -13.19 -5.11 -0.09
N ALA A 11 -12.90 -6.40 -0.07
CA ALA A 11 -12.83 -7.20 1.16
C ALA A 11 -11.76 -6.69 2.14
N ASP A 12 -10.77 -5.92 1.65
CA ASP A 12 -9.69 -5.36 2.46
C ASP A 12 -10.06 -3.99 3.09
N GLU A 13 -11.24 -3.47 2.85
CA GLU A 13 -11.68 -2.19 3.42
C GLU A 13 -11.55 -2.11 4.95
N PRO A 14 -11.90 -3.15 5.73
CA PRO A 14 -11.71 -3.10 7.18
C PRO A 14 -10.24 -2.92 7.61
N HIS A 15 -9.31 -3.50 6.86
CA HIS A 15 -7.88 -3.34 7.10
C HIS A 15 -7.42 -1.92 6.72
N ALA A 16 -7.86 -1.43 5.56
CA ALA A 16 -7.60 -0.06 5.14
C ALA A 16 -8.12 0.97 6.16
N LYS A 17 -9.29 0.73 6.73
CA LYS A 17 -9.88 1.62 7.74
C LYS A 17 -9.00 1.74 8.98
N LYS A 18 -8.33 0.68 9.39
CA LYS A 18 -7.39 0.75 10.52
C LYS A 18 -6.23 1.71 10.23
N ILE A 19 -5.81 1.81 8.97
CA ILE A 19 -4.78 2.76 8.57
C ILE A 19 -5.35 4.18 8.49
N THR A 20 -6.49 4.36 7.82
CA THR A 20 -7.07 5.68 7.59
C THR A 20 -7.53 6.35 8.88
N ASP A 21 -8.02 5.59 9.87
CA ASP A 21 -8.37 6.14 11.18
C ASP A 21 -7.14 6.77 11.87
N HIS A 22 -5.97 6.16 11.75
CA HIS A 22 -4.73 6.75 12.26
C HIS A 22 -4.30 7.96 11.45
N LEU A 23 -4.43 7.93 10.13
CA LEU A 23 -4.10 9.07 9.27
C LEU A 23 -5.00 10.27 9.57
N ASP A 24 -6.29 10.03 9.79
CA ASP A 24 -7.24 11.08 10.17
C ASP A 24 -6.84 11.72 11.50
N ALA A 25 -6.48 10.92 12.49
CA ALA A 25 -6.01 11.41 13.78
C ALA A 25 -4.74 12.28 13.67
N MET A 26 -3.93 12.04 12.65
CA MET A 26 -2.70 12.81 12.37
C MET A 26 -2.94 13.95 11.37
N SER A 27 -4.16 14.14 10.89
CA SER A 27 -4.52 15.13 9.87
C SER A 27 -3.74 14.96 8.56
N ILE A 28 -3.45 13.71 8.17
CA ILE A 28 -2.77 13.39 6.92
C ILE A 28 -3.81 13.04 5.87
N PRO A 29 -3.89 13.78 4.75
CA PRO A 29 -4.88 13.52 3.71
C PRO A 29 -4.61 12.21 2.97
N TRP A 30 -5.68 11.52 2.62
CA TRP A 30 -5.60 10.24 1.92
C TRP A 30 -6.76 10.05 0.93
N GLU A 31 -6.55 9.16 -0.02
CA GLU A 31 -7.58 8.59 -0.87
C GLU A 31 -7.38 7.08 -0.94
N GLN A 32 -8.43 6.33 -1.26
CA GLN A 32 -8.33 4.89 -1.40
C GLN A 32 -9.04 4.38 -2.66
N HIS A 33 -8.51 3.29 -3.19
CA HIS A 33 -9.00 2.64 -4.38
C HIS A 33 -8.97 1.13 -4.20
N ALA A 34 -9.95 0.42 -4.78
CA ALA A 34 -9.93 -1.03 -4.90
C ALA A 34 -9.61 -1.38 -6.35
N ALA A 35 -8.43 -1.95 -6.57
CA ALA A 35 -7.99 -2.37 -7.89
C ALA A 35 -6.98 -3.52 -7.79
N SER A 36 -7.27 -4.64 -8.43
CA SER A 36 -6.41 -5.82 -8.44
C SER A 36 -5.32 -5.69 -9.49
N ALA A 37 -4.06 -5.87 -9.10
CA ALA A 37 -2.96 -5.89 -10.05
C ALA A 37 -3.06 -7.08 -11.03
N HIS A 38 -3.63 -8.20 -10.58
CA HIS A 38 -3.83 -9.37 -11.44
C HIS A 38 -5.00 -9.18 -12.42
N LYS A 39 -6.13 -8.66 -11.93
CA LYS A 39 -7.38 -8.62 -12.68
C LYS A 39 -7.64 -7.28 -13.37
N GLN A 40 -7.09 -6.21 -12.83
CA GLN A 40 -7.33 -4.83 -13.26
C GLN A 40 -6.02 -4.03 -13.36
N PRO A 41 -5.01 -4.54 -14.08
CA PRO A 41 -3.69 -3.87 -14.10
C PRO A 41 -3.75 -2.47 -14.69
N LEU A 42 -4.63 -2.22 -15.68
CA LEU A 42 -4.76 -0.90 -16.30
C LEU A 42 -5.38 0.11 -15.32
N GLU A 43 -6.27 -0.31 -14.44
CA GLU A 43 -6.81 0.58 -13.41
C GLU A 43 -5.76 0.95 -12.37
N VAL A 44 -4.95 0.00 -11.95
CA VAL A 44 -3.82 0.31 -11.06
C VAL A 44 -2.89 1.30 -11.72
N LEU A 45 -2.52 1.08 -12.99
CA LEU A 45 -1.65 1.99 -13.73
C LEU A 45 -2.27 3.39 -13.86
N LYS A 46 -3.59 3.48 -14.09
CA LYS A 46 -4.29 4.75 -14.15
C LYS A 46 -4.21 5.53 -12.84
N ILE A 47 -4.35 4.86 -11.70
CA ILE A 47 -4.20 5.50 -10.38
C ILE A 47 -2.80 6.11 -10.27
N LEU A 48 -1.76 5.38 -10.68
CA LEU A 48 -0.39 5.88 -10.64
C LEU A 48 -0.19 7.08 -11.57
N GLU A 49 -0.75 7.04 -12.76
CA GLU A 49 -0.68 8.15 -13.73
C GLU A 49 -1.41 9.39 -13.22
N ASP A 50 -2.59 9.23 -12.64
CA ASP A 50 -3.38 10.32 -12.09
C ASP A 50 -2.66 11.04 -10.93
N ASN A 51 -1.75 10.37 -10.25
CA ASN A 51 -0.99 10.89 -9.12
C ASN A 51 0.48 11.22 -9.46
N ALA A 52 0.90 11.06 -10.71
CA ALA A 52 2.31 11.19 -11.10
C ALA A 52 2.90 12.57 -10.86
N ASN A 53 2.07 13.62 -10.86
CA ASN A 53 2.51 15.01 -10.71
C ASN A 53 2.38 15.54 -9.27
N GLU A 54 2.05 14.70 -8.32
CA GLU A 54 2.04 15.09 -6.90
C GLU A 54 3.47 15.45 -6.45
N GLU A 55 3.60 16.44 -5.55
CA GLU A 55 4.90 16.82 -5.01
C GLU A 55 5.39 15.88 -3.91
N SER A 56 4.48 15.40 -3.09
CA SER A 56 4.80 14.56 -1.94
C SER A 56 3.68 13.53 -1.73
N LEU A 57 4.01 12.26 -1.94
CA LEU A 57 3.03 11.18 -1.90
C LEU A 57 3.66 9.90 -1.36
N VAL A 58 2.86 9.11 -0.65
CA VAL A 58 3.19 7.74 -0.26
C VAL A 58 2.07 6.83 -0.72
N TYR A 59 2.42 5.74 -1.40
CA TYR A 59 1.48 4.66 -1.71
C TYR A 59 1.46 3.65 -0.57
N VAL A 60 0.27 3.19 -0.22
CA VAL A 60 0.06 2.03 0.65
C VAL A 60 -0.67 0.97 -0.16
N THR A 61 -0.14 -0.24 -0.19
CA THR A 61 -0.76 -1.36 -0.89
C THR A 61 -1.24 -2.41 0.11
N ILE A 62 -2.43 -2.93 -0.13
CA ILE A 62 -3.06 -3.95 0.72
C ILE A 62 -3.40 -5.16 -0.15
N ALA A 63 -2.60 -6.20 -0.04
CA ALA A 63 -2.79 -7.47 -0.73
C ALA A 63 -2.11 -8.58 0.07
N GLY A 64 -2.83 -9.67 0.36
CA GLY A 64 -2.34 -10.71 1.27
C GLY A 64 -1.78 -11.94 0.59
N ARG A 65 -2.35 -12.39 -0.52
CA ARG A 65 -1.92 -13.61 -1.23
C ARG A 65 -1.42 -13.28 -2.61
N ALA A 66 -0.31 -13.90 -3.01
CA ALA A 66 0.31 -13.64 -4.30
C ALA A 66 0.31 -12.15 -4.58
N ASN A 67 0.93 -11.38 -3.68
CA ASN A 67 0.91 -9.93 -3.71
C ASN A 67 1.68 -9.38 -4.93
N ALA A 68 0.99 -9.29 -6.06
CA ALA A 68 1.53 -8.63 -7.25
C ALA A 68 1.41 -7.10 -7.16
N LEU A 69 0.53 -6.59 -6.31
CA LEU A 69 0.19 -5.17 -6.24
C LEU A 69 1.35 -4.31 -5.77
N SER A 70 2.02 -4.71 -4.68
CA SER A 70 3.10 -3.91 -4.10
C SER A 70 4.27 -3.75 -5.06
N GLY A 71 4.70 -4.84 -5.71
CA GLY A 71 5.76 -4.80 -6.72
C GLY A 71 5.36 -4.00 -7.95
N PHE A 72 4.13 -4.12 -8.40
CA PHE A 72 3.62 -3.34 -9.54
C PHE A 72 3.70 -1.84 -9.24
N VAL A 73 3.22 -1.41 -8.08
CA VAL A 73 3.27 0.00 -7.67
C VAL A 73 4.73 0.46 -7.48
N GLY A 74 5.53 -0.33 -6.77
CA GLY A 74 6.94 -0.01 -6.53
C GLY A 74 7.78 0.10 -7.79
N ALA A 75 7.44 -0.68 -8.84
CA ALA A 75 8.14 -0.64 -10.12
C ALA A 75 7.69 0.50 -11.04
N ASN A 76 6.45 0.96 -10.89
CA ASN A 76 5.83 1.92 -11.82
C ASN A 76 5.59 3.31 -11.21
N SER A 77 6.13 3.57 -10.02
CA SER A 77 6.03 4.88 -9.38
C SER A 77 7.39 5.30 -8.79
N GLY A 78 7.65 6.60 -8.81
CA GLY A 78 8.83 7.18 -8.15
C GLY A 78 8.60 7.55 -6.68
N PHE A 79 7.39 7.31 -6.14
CA PHE A 79 7.08 7.62 -4.74
C PHE A 79 7.30 6.40 -3.83
N PRO A 80 7.53 6.62 -2.52
CA PRO A 80 7.63 5.51 -1.57
C PRO A 80 6.39 4.63 -1.60
N THR A 81 6.60 3.32 -1.56
CA THR A 81 5.53 2.31 -1.51
C THR A 81 5.67 1.49 -0.23
N ILE A 82 4.59 1.41 0.55
CA ILE A 82 4.52 0.60 1.76
C ILE A 82 3.49 -0.50 1.54
N ALA A 83 3.92 -1.75 1.63
CA ALA A 83 3.02 -2.89 1.69
C ALA A 83 2.58 -3.09 3.14
N CYS A 84 1.27 -3.10 3.36
CA CYS A 84 0.65 -3.38 4.66
C CYS A 84 -0.37 -4.52 4.49
N PRO A 85 0.10 -5.75 4.25
CA PRO A 85 -0.78 -6.86 3.90
C PRO A 85 -1.66 -7.29 5.08
N PRO A 86 -2.92 -7.68 4.83
CA PRO A 86 -3.78 -8.25 5.84
C PRO A 86 -3.52 -9.76 5.94
N PHE A 87 -3.32 -10.25 7.15
CA PHE A 87 -3.22 -11.68 7.42
C PHE A 87 -4.21 -12.06 8.51
N THR A 88 -4.85 -13.22 8.36
CA THR A 88 -5.86 -13.69 9.31
C THR A 88 -5.24 -14.22 10.59
N ASP A 89 -4.07 -14.85 10.49
CA ASP A 89 -3.32 -15.44 11.60
C ASP A 89 -1.83 -15.61 11.22
N LYS A 90 -1.05 -16.18 12.13
CA LYS A 90 0.40 -16.40 11.91
C LYS A 90 0.69 -17.38 10.78
N THR A 91 -0.14 -18.41 10.62
CA THR A 91 0.04 -19.41 9.55
C THR A 91 -0.18 -18.75 8.19
N ASP A 92 -1.24 -17.98 8.04
CA ASP A 92 -1.51 -17.21 6.82
C ASP A 92 -0.33 -16.27 6.51
N MET A 93 0.17 -15.55 7.51
CA MET A 93 1.33 -14.68 7.36
C MET A 93 2.56 -15.45 6.88
N LEU A 94 2.92 -16.53 7.57
CA LEU A 94 4.12 -17.30 7.24
C LEU A 94 4.08 -17.91 5.83
N VAL A 95 2.90 -18.33 5.38
CA VAL A 95 2.72 -18.90 4.04
C VAL A 95 2.74 -17.83 2.97
N ASN A 96 2.08 -16.69 3.21
CA ASN A 96 1.79 -15.73 2.15
C ASN A 96 2.69 -14.48 2.14
N ILE A 97 3.49 -14.24 3.19
CA ILE A 97 4.35 -13.04 3.25
C ILE A 97 5.44 -13.01 2.18
N HIS A 98 5.85 -14.15 1.66
CA HIS A 98 6.97 -14.24 0.73
C HIS A 98 6.71 -13.46 -0.57
N SER A 99 5.48 -13.42 -1.06
CA SER A 99 5.14 -12.63 -2.25
C SER A 99 5.26 -11.12 -2.01
N THR A 100 5.15 -10.68 -0.76
CA THR A 100 5.36 -9.28 -0.38
C THR A 100 6.84 -8.95 -0.23
N LEU A 101 7.64 -9.89 0.27
CA LEU A 101 9.07 -9.68 0.56
C LEU A 101 9.96 -9.83 -0.68
N GLN A 102 9.53 -10.57 -1.69
CA GLN A 102 10.35 -10.86 -2.88
C GLN A 102 10.05 -9.84 -3.97
N MET A 103 10.98 -8.92 -4.18
CA MET A 103 10.83 -7.87 -5.18
C MET A 103 11.95 -7.96 -6.24
N PRO A 104 11.65 -7.58 -7.50
CA PRO A 104 12.68 -7.44 -8.52
C PRO A 104 13.73 -6.38 -8.11
N SER A 105 14.88 -6.43 -8.75
CA SER A 105 15.90 -5.41 -8.60
C SER A 105 15.33 -4.01 -8.92
N LYS A 106 15.76 -3.00 -8.15
CA LYS A 106 15.33 -1.60 -8.30
C LYS A 106 13.83 -1.37 -8.11
N THR A 107 13.18 -2.26 -7.36
CA THR A 107 11.77 -2.15 -7.00
C THR A 107 11.64 -2.06 -5.48
N PRO A 108 11.86 -0.89 -4.88
CA PRO A 108 11.83 -0.74 -3.43
C PRO A 108 10.39 -0.75 -2.91
N VAL A 109 10.11 -1.65 -1.97
CA VAL A 109 8.85 -1.71 -1.24
C VAL A 109 9.16 -1.91 0.24
N LEU A 110 8.64 -1.03 1.08
CA LEU A 110 8.68 -1.20 2.53
C LEU A 110 7.57 -2.15 2.96
N THR A 111 7.83 -3.03 3.91
CA THR A 111 6.80 -3.91 4.47
C THR A 111 6.57 -3.55 5.92
N VAL A 112 5.35 -3.13 6.24
CA VAL A 112 4.92 -2.78 7.60
C VAL A 112 3.59 -3.45 7.86
N LEU A 113 3.56 -4.44 8.76
CA LEU A 113 2.38 -5.30 8.95
C LEU A 113 1.30 -4.65 9.79
N ASP A 114 1.68 -3.93 10.84
CA ASP A 114 0.72 -3.28 11.72
C ASP A 114 0.17 -1.99 11.12
N PRO A 115 -1.16 -1.84 10.98
CA PRO A 115 -1.75 -0.63 10.40
C PRO A 115 -1.37 0.68 11.11
N GLY A 116 -1.31 0.67 12.43
CA GLY A 116 -0.87 1.84 13.19
C GLY A 116 0.59 2.19 12.93
N ASN A 117 1.45 1.18 12.87
CA ASN A 117 2.86 1.37 12.51
C ASN A 117 3.02 1.85 11.06
N CYS A 118 2.17 1.39 10.15
CA CYS A 118 2.14 1.90 8.78
C CYS A 118 1.87 3.41 8.75
N ALA A 119 0.83 3.86 9.45
CA ALA A 119 0.51 5.27 9.55
C ALA A 119 1.65 6.08 10.20
N THR A 120 2.27 5.57 11.25
CA THR A 120 3.42 6.22 11.89
C THR A 120 4.63 6.32 10.95
N CYS A 121 4.87 5.27 10.16
CA CYS A 121 5.92 5.30 9.14
C CYS A 121 5.66 6.42 8.12
N ILE A 122 4.43 6.56 7.66
CA ILE A 122 4.02 7.63 6.74
C ILE A 122 4.26 9.00 7.38
N GLN A 123 3.86 9.17 8.63
CA GLN A 123 4.08 10.42 9.36
C GLN A 123 5.57 10.80 9.38
N ARG A 124 6.44 9.83 9.61
CA ARG A 124 7.89 10.05 9.64
C ARG A 124 8.46 10.34 8.26
N ILE A 125 7.94 9.72 7.21
CA ILE A 125 8.33 10.01 5.83
C ILE A 125 7.99 11.47 5.48
N PHE A 126 6.80 11.92 5.82
CA PHE A 126 6.37 13.30 5.59
C PHE A 126 6.95 14.29 6.59
N LYS A 127 7.50 13.85 7.70
CA LYS A 127 8.04 14.69 8.78
C LYS A 127 6.99 15.62 9.39
N VAL A 128 5.85 15.09 9.65
CA VAL A 128 4.71 15.84 10.22
C VAL A 128 4.25 15.30 11.58
#